data_3921ba296be564c4148c7bde005f7ec1
#
_entry.id   3921ba296be564c4148c7bde005f7ec1
#
_cell.length_a   1.000
_cell.length_b   1.000
_cell.length_c   1.000
_cell.angle_alpha   90.00
_cell.angle_beta   90.00
_cell.angle_gamma   90.00
#
_symmetry.space_group_name_H-M   'P 1'
#
loop_
_entity.id
_entity.type
_entity.pdbx_description
1 polymer ?
#
loop_
_entity_poly.entity_id
_entity_poly.type
_entity_poly.pdbx_seq_one_letter_code
_entity_poly.pdbx_strand_id
1 'polypeptide(L)'
;MDNILTMNTEFFNQKTPKEIDNLIAQNIRSIRKRQKLSQEKLSEKSGVSLGSVKRFERSGEISLSSLTKIAIALKCEDELINLFENLTFESIQEVIDGQN
;
A
#
# COMPACT_ATOMS: atom_id res chain seq x y z
N MET A 1 -21.66 -10.54 27.52
CA MET A 1 -20.72 -11.58 27.06
C MET A 1 -20.50 -11.56 25.57
N ASP A 2 -21.58 -11.55 24.81
CA ASP A 2 -21.46 -11.55 23.35
C ASP A 2 -20.73 -10.32 22.84
N ASN A 3 -20.96 -9.17 23.46
CA ASN A 3 -20.28 -7.93 23.07
C ASN A 3 -18.76 -8.00 23.28
N ILE A 4 -18.35 -8.65 24.38
CA ILE A 4 -16.93 -8.81 24.69
C ILE A 4 -16.27 -9.73 23.66
N LEU A 5 -16.94 -10.81 23.29
CA LEU A 5 -16.45 -11.75 22.30
C LEU A 5 -16.36 -11.09 20.91
N THR A 6 -17.36 -10.29 20.56
CA THR A 6 -17.37 -9.56 19.30
C THR A 6 -16.23 -8.56 19.26
N MET A 7 -16.00 -7.81 20.34
CA MET A 7 -14.89 -6.85 20.44
C MET A 7 -13.54 -7.57 20.29
N ASN A 8 -13.38 -8.71 20.97
CA ASN A 8 -12.13 -9.48 20.86
C ASN A 8 -11.90 -9.97 19.45
N THR A 9 -12.94 -10.44 18.78
CA THR A 9 -12.87 -10.91 17.41
C THR A 9 -12.44 -9.78 16.47
N GLU A 10 -13.05 -8.60 16.60
CA GLU A 10 -12.68 -7.43 15.80
C GLU A 10 -11.24 -7.02 16.05
N PHE A 11 -10.83 -7.01 17.33
CA PHE A 11 -9.47 -6.65 17.70
C PHE A 11 -8.45 -7.60 17.06
N PHE A 12 -8.68 -8.91 17.13
CA PHE A 12 -7.77 -9.89 16.57
C PHE A 12 -7.77 -9.91 15.04
N ASN A 13 -8.86 -9.49 14.42
CA ASN A 13 -8.95 -9.40 12.97
C ASN A 13 -8.36 -8.09 12.43
N GLN A 14 -8.11 -7.13 13.29
CA GLN A 14 -7.52 -5.86 12.90
C GLN A 14 -6.05 -6.07 12.53
N LYS A 15 -5.68 -5.60 11.34
CA LYS A 15 -4.31 -5.72 10.88
C LYS A 15 -3.41 -4.67 11.54
N THR A 16 -2.18 -5.08 11.81
CA THR A 16 -1.16 -4.16 12.29
C THR A 16 -0.61 -3.33 11.12
N PRO A 17 0.02 -2.18 11.40
CA PRO A 17 0.67 -1.41 10.35
C PRO A 17 1.67 -2.23 9.54
N LYS A 18 2.45 -3.08 10.19
CA LYS A 18 3.43 -3.91 9.50
C LYS A 18 2.76 -4.91 8.57
N GLU A 19 1.65 -5.51 8.99
CA GLU A 19 0.90 -6.43 8.14
C GLU A 19 0.36 -5.72 6.90
N ILE A 20 -0.15 -4.50 7.06
CA ILE A 20 -0.63 -3.69 5.93
C ILE A 20 0.52 -3.36 4.99
N ASP A 21 1.65 -2.93 5.52
CA ASP A 21 2.82 -2.59 4.71
C ASP A 21 3.30 -3.81 3.93
N ASN A 22 3.32 -4.98 4.56
CA ASN A 22 3.72 -6.22 3.91
C ASN A 22 2.76 -6.63 2.79
N LEU A 23 1.46 -6.39 2.96
CA LEU A 23 0.48 -6.67 1.91
C LEU A 23 0.72 -5.78 0.69
N ILE A 24 1.02 -4.50 0.92
CA ILE A 24 1.36 -3.58 -0.17
C ILE A 24 2.62 -4.06 -0.90
N ALA A 25 3.64 -4.45 -0.14
CA ALA A 25 4.88 -4.96 -0.72
C ALA A 25 4.65 -6.23 -1.55
N GLN A 26 3.79 -7.13 -1.07
CA GLN A 26 3.44 -8.35 -1.81
C GLN A 26 2.71 -8.03 -3.11
N ASN A 27 1.83 -7.04 -3.09
CA ASN A 27 1.13 -6.59 -4.30
C ASN A 27 2.10 -6.06 -5.33
N ILE A 28 3.05 -5.23 -4.91
CA ILE A 28 4.09 -4.70 -5.81
C ILE A 28 4.95 -5.85 -6.36
N ARG A 29 5.36 -6.78 -5.50
CA ARG A 29 6.14 -7.94 -5.94
C ARG A 29 5.38 -8.74 -7.00
N SER A 30 4.08 -8.95 -6.81
CA SER A 30 3.25 -9.68 -7.77
C SER A 30 3.19 -8.97 -9.11
N ILE A 31 3.03 -7.65 -9.11
CA ILE A 31 3.02 -6.85 -10.34
C ILE A 31 4.37 -6.96 -11.05
N ARG A 32 5.46 -6.82 -10.29
CA ARG A 32 6.81 -6.95 -10.85
C ARG A 32 7.01 -8.31 -11.54
N LYS A 33 6.62 -9.39 -10.85
CA LYS A 33 6.76 -10.74 -11.38
C LYS A 33 5.91 -10.97 -12.62
N ARG A 34 4.69 -10.45 -12.65
CA ARG A 34 3.83 -10.55 -13.83
C ARG A 34 4.45 -9.86 -15.04
N GLN A 35 5.18 -8.77 -14.80
CA GLN A 35 5.90 -8.08 -15.87
C GLN A 35 7.25 -8.71 -16.18
N LYS A 36 7.59 -9.81 -15.51
CA LYS A 36 8.82 -10.58 -15.74
C LYS A 36 10.08 -9.74 -15.48
N LEU A 37 9.99 -8.86 -14.48
CA LEU A 37 11.12 -8.04 -14.08
C LEU A 37 11.82 -8.63 -12.86
N SER A 38 13.15 -8.65 -12.88
CA SER A 38 13.94 -8.94 -11.69
C SER A 38 13.94 -7.74 -10.76
N GLN A 39 14.35 -7.95 -9.51
CA GLN A 39 14.52 -6.82 -8.57
C GLN A 39 15.58 -5.85 -9.10
N GLU A 40 16.65 -6.37 -9.69
CA GLU A 40 17.70 -5.56 -10.29
C GLU A 40 17.15 -4.68 -11.42
N LYS A 41 16.31 -5.26 -12.26
CA LYS A 41 15.71 -4.52 -13.36
C LYS A 41 14.74 -3.45 -12.87
N LEU A 42 13.97 -3.77 -11.84
CA LEU A 42 13.09 -2.78 -11.22
C LEU A 42 13.90 -1.65 -10.61
N SER A 43 15.01 -1.95 -9.95
CA SER A 43 15.92 -0.93 -9.42
C SER A 43 16.40 0.01 -10.54
N GLU A 44 16.86 -0.55 -11.66
CA GLU A 44 17.31 0.25 -12.80
C GLU A 44 16.22 1.14 -13.36
N LYS A 45 15.01 0.58 -13.55
CA LYS A 45 13.91 1.33 -14.15
C LYS A 45 13.36 2.40 -13.23
N SER A 46 13.34 2.14 -11.92
CA SER A 46 12.73 3.05 -10.96
C SER A 46 13.71 4.12 -10.44
N GLY A 47 15.00 3.85 -10.52
CA GLY A 47 15.99 4.69 -9.86
C GLY A 47 16.06 4.48 -8.35
N VAL A 48 15.36 3.48 -7.83
CA VAL A 48 15.41 3.10 -6.42
C VAL A 48 16.52 2.06 -6.26
N SER A 49 17.35 2.18 -5.23
CA SER A 49 18.47 1.26 -5.04
C SER A 49 17.98 -0.18 -4.89
N LEU A 50 18.80 -1.12 -5.34
CA LEU A 50 18.48 -2.54 -5.22
C LEU A 50 18.26 -2.94 -3.76
N GLY A 51 19.09 -2.42 -2.86
CA GLY A 51 18.90 -2.68 -1.44
C GLY A 51 17.55 -2.22 -0.92
N SER A 52 17.08 -1.06 -1.39
CA SER A 52 15.76 -0.54 -1.02
C SER A 52 14.62 -1.38 -1.60
N VAL A 53 14.76 -1.84 -2.85
CA VAL A 53 13.78 -2.73 -3.46
C VAL A 53 13.67 -4.03 -2.69
N LYS A 54 14.82 -4.65 -2.39
CA LYS A 54 14.85 -5.91 -1.63
C LYS A 54 14.27 -5.75 -0.24
N ARG A 55 14.64 -4.67 0.46
CA ARG A 55 14.14 -4.40 1.81
C ARG A 55 12.63 -4.20 1.80
N PHE A 56 12.11 -3.44 0.83
CA PHE A 56 10.68 -3.21 0.71
C PHE A 56 9.93 -4.53 0.50
N GLU A 57 10.36 -5.34 -0.45
CA GLU A 57 9.68 -6.61 -0.74
C GLU A 57 9.74 -7.58 0.43
N ARG A 58 10.76 -7.48 1.27
CA ARG A 58 10.91 -8.33 2.45
C ARG A 58 10.15 -7.83 3.67
N SER A 59 10.15 -6.53 3.92
CA SER A 59 9.68 -5.96 5.18
C SER A 59 8.54 -4.96 5.05
N GLY A 60 8.23 -4.52 3.84
CA GLY A 60 7.23 -3.46 3.62
C GLY A 60 7.75 -2.05 3.89
N GLU A 61 9.01 -1.90 4.28
CA GLU A 61 9.59 -0.59 4.60
C GLU A 61 10.07 0.12 3.37
N ILE A 62 9.53 1.31 3.12
CA ILE A 62 9.92 2.14 1.99
C ILE A 62 9.41 3.56 2.22
N SER A 63 10.10 4.55 1.69
CA SER A 63 9.57 5.91 1.68
C SER A 63 8.47 6.01 0.62
N LEU A 64 7.52 6.90 0.84
CA LEU A 64 6.48 7.15 -0.15
C LEU A 64 7.09 7.58 -1.49
N SER A 65 8.14 8.41 -1.45
CA SER A 65 8.83 8.85 -2.66
C SER A 65 9.39 7.68 -3.46
N SER A 66 10.03 6.72 -2.80
CA SER A 66 10.57 5.54 -3.47
C SER A 66 9.46 4.62 -3.99
N LEU A 67 8.39 4.46 -3.22
CA LEU A 67 7.24 3.68 -3.67
C LEU A 67 6.61 4.29 -4.93
N THR A 68 6.52 5.61 -4.97
CA THR A 68 6.01 6.32 -6.16
C THR A 68 6.88 6.03 -7.39
N LYS A 69 8.20 6.07 -7.22
CA LYS A 69 9.13 5.76 -8.32
C LYS A 69 8.96 4.31 -8.81
N ILE A 70 8.77 3.38 -7.88
CA ILE A 70 8.52 1.98 -8.23
C ILE A 70 7.20 1.85 -8.99
N ALA A 71 6.15 2.51 -8.51
CA ALA A 71 4.83 2.45 -9.16
C ALA A 71 4.89 2.99 -10.59
N ILE A 72 5.61 4.08 -10.80
CA ILE A 72 5.80 4.64 -12.16
C ILE A 72 6.53 3.63 -13.03
N ALA A 73 7.60 3.01 -12.53
CA ALA A 73 8.37 2.03 -13.27
C ALA A 73 7.52 0.82 -13.66
N LEU A 74 6.57 0.43 -12.82
CA LEU A 74 5.64 -0.68 -13.07
C LEU A 74 4.37 -0.25 -13.80
N LYS A 75 4.24 1.04 -14.12
CA LYS A 75 3.07 1.60 -14.82
C LYS A 75 1.76 1.43 -14.04
N CYS A 76 1.84 1.53 -12.72
CA CYS A 76 0.68 1.44 -11.84
C CYS A 76 0.55 2.65 -10.92
N GLU A 77 1.10 3.80 -11.32
CA GLU A 77 1.07 5.04 -10.55
C GLU A 77 -0.34 5.53 -10.28
N ASP A 78 -1.30 5.18 -11.13
CA ASP A 78 -2.70 5.58 -10.92
C ASP A 78 -3.26 5.04 -9.60
N GLU A 79 -2.79 3.89 -9.17
CA GLU A 79 -3.20 3.33 -7.88
C GLU A 79 -2.80 4.24 -6.73
N LEU A 80 -1.62 4.88 -6.82
CA LEU A 80 -1.18 5.84 -5.80
C LEU A 80 -1.89 7.17 -5.94
N ILE A 81 -2.10 7.64 -7.18
CA ILE A 81 -2.80 8.90 -7.43
C ILE A 81 -4.21 8.85 -6.84
N ASN A 82 -4.87 7.71 -6.94
CA ASN A 82 -6.25 7.54 -6.49
C ASN A 82 -6.35 7.06 -5.03
N LEU A 83 -5.21 6.94 -4.35
CA LEU A 83 -5.17 6.43 -2.98
C LEU A 83 -6.00 7.32 -2.07
N PHE A 84 -6.95 6.71 -1.33
CA PHE A 84 -7.87 7.39 -0.40
C PHE A 84 -8.82 8.40 -1.04
N GLU A 85 -8.86 8.48 -2.34
CA GLU A 85 -9.70 9.46 -3.05
C GLU A 85 -11.18 9.28 -2.71
N ASN A 86 -11.66 8.05 -2.69
CA ASN A 86 -13.05 7.75 -2.38
C ASN A 86 -13.41 8.10 -0.94
N LEU A 87 -12.51 7.82 0.00
CA LEU A 87 -12.71 8.17 1.41
C LEU A 87 -12.72 9.69 1.61
N THR A 88 -11.84 10.40 0.92
CA THR A 88 -11.80 11.87 0.96
C THR A 88 -13.13 12.44 0.46
N PHE A 89 -13.65 11.91 -0.64
CA PHE A 89 -14.94 12.32 -1.19
C PHE A 89 -16.08 12.06 -0.20
N GLU A 90 -16.13 10.89 0.40
CA GLU A 90 -17.14 10.53 1.39
C GLU A 90 -17.06 11.43 2.62
N SER A 91 -15.86 11.73 3.10
CA SER A 91 -15.65 12.62 4.23
C SER A 91 -16.16 14.03 3.95
N ILE A 92 -15.92 14.55 2.76
CA ILE A 92 -16.42 15.86 2.34
C ILE A 92 -17.94 15.85 2.34
N GLN A 93 -18.54 14.81 1.81
CA GLN A 93 -20.00 14.66 1.77
C GLN A 93 -20.60 14.62 3.17
N GLU A 94 -19.97 13.91 4.08
CA GLU A 94 -20.40 13.86 5.49
C GLU A 94 -20.37 15.23 6.14
N VAL A 95 -19.31 16.00 5.90
CA VAL A 95 -19.21 17.37 6.44
C VAL A 95 -20.32 18.25 5.90
N ILE A 96 -20.60 18.19 4.62
CA ILE A 96 -21.67 18.95 3.98
C ILE A 96 -23.02 18.59 4.61
N ASP A 97 -23.30 17.30 4.73
CA ASP A 97 -24.55 16.79 5.30
C ASP A 97 -24.68 17.17 6.78
N GLY A 98 -23.56 17.14 7.50
CA GLY A 98 -23.55 17.49 8.91
C GLY A 98 -23.77 18.99 9.20
N GLN A 99 -23.55 19.84 8.23
CA GLN A 99 -23.77 21.28 8.36
C GLN A 99 -25.22 21.69 8.14
N ASN A 100 -26.00 20.81 7.61
CA ASN A 100 -27.42 21.06 7.35
C ASN A 100 -28.29 20.65 8.54
#